data_907790f04f887900bc0b1a1f24cb63ba
#
_entry.id   907790f04f887900bc0b1a1f24cb63ba
#
_cell.length_a   1.000
_cell.length_b   1.000
_cell.length_c   1.000
_cell.angle_alpha   90.00
_cell.angle_beta   90.00
_cell.angle_gamma   90.00
#
_symmetry.space_group_name_H-M   'P 1'
#
loop_
_entity.id
_entity.type
_entity.pdbx_description
1 polymer ?
#
loop_
_entity_poly.entity_id
_entity_poly.type
_entity_poly.pdbx_seq_one_letter_code
_entity_poly.pdbx_strand_id
1 'polypeptide(L)'
;GALERPVAFAGNDRPGVMMASALRSYLHRWGVVPGRSAVVFGNNDDAQRTARDLAAAGVHVAAMVDARPDAPEVPGVPTYRGAVVTGAAGGRQGVEAVSLRLEDGREERLAADTLAVSGGWNPTVHLTCHMNGRPVWNEEIAAFVPAEGAVPGLTPAGACAGVFSTRGCLEAGARAAAEALADLGRQAPAAEVPEAEDAPYRLRPLWAVPGKGRAWLDFQNDVTVKDVELAARENY
;
A
#
# COMPACT_ATOMS: atom_id res chain seq x y z
N GLY A 1 11.09 2.68 8.03
CA GLY A 1 10.33 2.14 6.90
C GLY A 1 8.86 2.50 6.92
N ALA A 2 8.06 1.83 6.10
CA ALA A 2 6.61 1.95 6.05
C ALA A 2 5.98 0.57 5.92
N LEU A 3 4.72 0.45 6.36
CA LEU A 3 3.91 -0.76 6.25
C LEU A 3 2.82 -0.53 5.18
N GLU A 4 2.64 -1.49 4.28
CA GLU A 4 1.57 -1.41 3.29
C GLU A 4 0.21 -1.60 3.97
N ARG A 5 -0.76 -0.75 3.60
CA ARG A 5 -2.13 -0.81 4.11
C ARG A 5 -2.97 -1.78 3.30
N PRO A 6 -3.78 -2.62 3.94
CA PRO A 6 -4.84 -3.34 3.25
C PRO A 6 -5.99 -2.38 2.87
N VAL A 7 -6.88 -2.86 2.01
CA VAL A 7 -8.23 -2.33 1.81
C VAL A 7 -9.20 -3.40 2.27
N ALA A 8 -10.17 -3.03 3.10
CA ALA A 8 -11.17 -3.96 3.60
C ALA A 8 -12.32 -4.13 2.58
N PHE A 9 -12.69 -5.35 2.26
CA PHE A 9 -13.81 -5.72 1.40
C PHE A 9 -14.31 -7.12 1.78
N ALA A 10 -15.46 -7.52 1.26
CA ALA A 10 -16.05 -8.82 1.62
C ALA A 10 -15.15 -10.00 1.22
N GLY A 11 -14.81 -10.85 2.20
CA GLY A 11 -13.96 -12.03 1.99
C GLY A 11 -12.47 -11.70 1.82
N ASN A 12 -11.98 -10.60 2.35
CA ASN A 12 -10.57 -10.21 2.31
C ASN A 12 -9.66 -11.10 3.18
N ASP A 13 -10.24 -12.03 3.95
CA ASP A 13 -9.55 -13.05 4.74
C ASP A 13 -9.30 -14.38 3.99
N ARG A 14 -9.73 -14.48 2.74
CA ARG A 14 -9.56 -15.72 1.98
C ARG A 14 -8.11 -16.01 1.65
N PRO A 15 -7.67 -17.29 1.72
CA PRO A 15 -6.38 -17.69 1.16
C PRO A 15 -6.28 -17.26 -0.32
N GLY A 16 -5.16 -16.68 -0.72
CA GLY A 16 -4.97 -16.10 -2.05
C GLY A 16 -5.22 -14.58 -2.10
N VAL A 17 -5.84 -13.97 -1.07
CA VAL A 17 -5.80 -12.52 -0.86
C VAL A 17 -4.55 -12.18 -0.08
N MET A 18 -3.72 -11.30 -0.63
CA MET A 18 -2.45 -10.90 0.00
C MET A 18 -2.06 -9.48 -0.35
N MET A 19 -1.16 -8.91 0.43
CA MET A 19 -0.62 -7.58 0.16
C MET A 19 0.18 -7.60 -1.15
N ALA A 20 0.06 -6.54 -1.94
CA ALA A 20 0.76 -6.42 -3.21
C ALA A 20 2.29 -6.44 -3.04
N SER A 21 2.81 -5.81 -1.99
CA SER A 21 4.24 -5.87 -1.64
C SER A 21 4.72 -7.27 -1.28
N ALA A 22 3.89 -8.08 -0.62
CA ALA A 22 4.22 -9.46 -0.31
C ALA A 22 4.36 -10.28 -1.60
N LEU A 23 3.41 -10.12 -2.55
CA LEU A 23 3.47 -10.80 -3.85
C LEU A 23 4.73 -10.42 -4.62
N ARG A 24 5.07 -9.14 -4.68
CA ARG A 24 6.32 -8.67 -5.29
C ARG A 24 7.56 -9.21 -4.59
N SER A 25 7.54 -9.31 -3.28
CA SER A 25 8.64 -9.91 -2.51
C SER A 25 8.82 -11.39 -2.85
N TYR A 26 7.74 -12.15 -2.97
CA TYR A 26 7.82 -13.54 -3.45
C TYR A 26 8.42 -13.62 -4.84
N LEU A 27 7.95 -12.78 -5.77
CA LEU A 27 8.44 -12.75 -7.13
C LEU A 27 9.92 -12.39 -7.20
N HIS A 28 10.32 -11.23 -6.66
CA HIS A 28 11.68 -10.71 -6.86
C HIS A 28 12.72 -11.37 -5.98
N ARG A 29 12.34 -11.86 -4.81
CA ARG A 29 13.28 -12.41 -3.84
C ARG A 29 13.46 -13.92 -3.97
N TRP A 30 12.40 -14.62 -4.36
CA TRP A 30 12.40 -16.08 -4.42
C TRP A 30 12.00 -16.66 -5.78
N GLY A 31 11.62 -15.83 -6.76
CA GLY A 31 11.17 -16.29 -8.07
C GLY A 31 9.88 -17.11 -8.02
N VAL A 32 9.04 -16.86 -7.02
CA VAL A 32 7.80 -17.62 -6.77
C VAL A 32 6.60 -16.73 -6.93
N VAL A 33 5.54 -17.27 -7.54
CA VAL A 33 4.22 -16.63 -7.63
C VAL A 33 3.18 -17.57 -7.01
N PRO A 34 2.34 -17.11 -6.06
CA PRO A 34 1.42 -17.98 -5.32
C PRO A 34 0.23 -18.47 -6.13
N GLY A 35 0.01 -17.99 -7.34
CA GLY A 35 -1.10 -18.37 -8.20
C GLY A 35 -0.78 -18.29 -9.68
N ARG A 36 -1.75 -18.65 -10.53
CA ARG A 36 -1.63 -18.65 -11.99
C ARG A 36 -2.27 -17.45 -12.65
N SER A 37 -3.30 -16.87 -12.01
CA SER A 37 -4.07 -15.74 -12.49
C SER A 37 -4.27 -14.74 -11.36
N ALA A 38 -3.67 -13.58 -11.49
CA ALA A 38 -3.70 -12.53 -10.47
C ALA A 38 -4.63 -11.38 -10.87
N VAL A 39 -5.40 -10.88 -9.91
CA VAL A 39 -5.99 -9.55 -9.95
C VAL A 39 -5.19 -8.66 -9.01
N VAL A 40 -4.85 -7.46 -9.43
CA VAL A 40 -4.21 -6.46 -8.58
C VAL A 40 -5.22 -5.35 -8.29
N PHE A 41 -5.45 -5.06 -7.02
CA PHE A 41 -6.36 -4.02 -6.58
C PHE A 41 -5.63 -2.99 -5.74
N GLY A 42 -5.81 -1.72 -6.07
CA GLY A 42 -5.23 -0.65 -5.29
C GLY A 42 -5.83 0.72 -5.56
N ASN A 43 -5.28 1.69 -4.87
CA ASN A 43 -5.65 3.10 -4.91
C ASN A 43 -4.42 4.01 -5.07
N ASN A 44 -3.28 3.45 -5.50
CA ASN A 44 -1.99 4.13 -5.51
C ASN A 44 -1.06 3.61 -6.63
N ASP A 45 0.02 4.34 -6.89
CA ASP A 45 0.94 4.01 -7.98
C ASP A 45 1.76 2.72 -7.74
N ASP A 46 1.98 2.31 -6.49
CA ASP A 46 2.73 1.08 -6.18
C ASP A 46 1.93 -0.19 -6.51
N ALA A 47 0.59 -0.15 -6.40
CA ALA A 47 -0.27 -1.22 -6.89
C ALA A 47 -0.09 -1.46 -8.39
N GLN A 48 -0.01 -0.39 -9.18
CA GLN A 48 0.25 -0.50 -10.61
C GLN A 48 1.65 -1.03 -10.93
N ARG A 49 2.64 -0.65 -10.12
CA ARG A 49 3.98 -1.21 -10.22
C ARG A 49 3.95 -2.73 -9.99
N THR A 50 3.15 -3.20 -9.02
CA THR A 50 2.96 -4.64 -8.81
C THR A 50 2.39 -5.34 -10.04
N ALA A 51 1.36 -4.77 -10.69
CA ALA A 51 0.80 -5.34 -11.90
C ALA A 51 1.81 -5.40 -13.05
N ARG A 52 2.63 -4.35 -13.22
CA ARG A 52 3.71 -4.33 -14.22
C ARG A 52 4.77 -5.39 -13.95
N ASP A 53 5.23 -5.51 -12.71
CA ASP A 53 6.27 -6.46 -12.32
C ASP A 53 5.81 -7.91 -12.55
N LEU A 54 4.56 -8.22 -12.19
CA LEU A 54 3.95 -9.54 -12.43
C LEU A 54 3.85 -9.85 -13.93
N ALA A 55 3.34 -8.91 -14.72
CA ALA A 55 3.20 -9.07 -16.16
C ALA A 55 4.58 -9.24 -16.84
N ALA A 56 5.58 -8.46 -16.44
CA ALA A 56 6.95 -8.57 -16.95
C ALA A 56 7.59 -9.92 -16.61
N ALA A 57 7.21 -10.53 -15.51
CA ALA A 57 7.66 -11.88 -15.12
C ALA A 57 6.87 -13.02 -15.80
N GLY A 58 5.94 -12.71 -16.70
CA GLY A 58 5.13 -13.70 -17.41
C GLY A 58 3.94 -14.25 -16.64
N VAL A 59 3.58 -13.63 -15.50
CA VAL A 59 2.38 -13.99 -14.75
C VAL A 59 1.15 -13.44 -15.47
N HIS A 60 0.10 -14.24 -15.59
CA HIS A 60 -1.17 -13.78 -16.14
C HIS A 60 -1.84 -12.83 -15.14
N VAL A 61 -1.80 -11.51 -15.42
CA VAL A 61 -2.54 -10.50 -14.68
C VAL A 61 -3.90 -10.30 -15.35
N ALA A 62 -4.94 -10.89 -14.77
CA ALA A 62 -6.29 -10.83 -15.31
C ALA A 62 -6.86 -9.40 -15.32
N ALA A 63 -6.49 -8.59 -14.32
CA ALA A 63 -6.85 -7.19 -14.25
C ALA A 63 -5.97 -6.40 -13.27
N MET A 64 -5.75 -5.12 -13.60
CA MET A 64 -5.43 -4.06 -12.64
C MET A 64 -6.71 -3.28 -12.33
N VAL A 65 -7.15 -3.29 -11.09
CA VAL A 65 -8.32 -2.56 -10.59
C VAL A 65 -7.83 -1.38 -9.78
N ASP A 66 -8.00 -0.17 -10.30
CA ASP A 66 -7.54 1.05 -9.65
C ASP A 66 -8.73 1.91 -9.24
N ALA A 67 -8.80 2.24 -7.96
CA ALA A 67 -9.88 3.06 -7.41
C ALA A 67 -9.84 4.52 -7.93
N ARG A 68 -8.74 4.94 -8.54
CA ARG A 68 -8.59 6.28 -9.12
C ARG A 68 -9.13 6.29 -10.55
N PRO A 69 -10.00 7.25 -10.90
CA PRO A 69 -10.54 7.36 -12.26
C PRO A 69 -9.49 7.84 -13.29
N ASP A 70 -8.48 8.56 -12.81
CA ASP A 70 -7.37 9.12 -13.59
C ASP A 70 -6.09 8.26 -13.56
N ALA A 71 -6.18 7.04 -13.08
CA ALA A 71 -5.04 6.12 -13.03
C ALA A 71 -4.46 5.85 -14.43
N PRO A 72 -3.14 5.77 -14.61
CA PRO A 72 -2.55 5.38 -15.87
C PRO A 72 -2.87 3.91 -16.21
N GLU A 73 -2.83 3.57 -17.49
CA GLU A 73 -2.96 2.18 -17.94
C GLU A 73 -1.67 1.39 -17.63
N VAL A 74 -1.86 0.12 -17.32
CA VAL A 74 -0.75 -0.82 -17.24
C VAL A 74 -0.60 -1.51 -18.59
N PRO A 75 0.51 -1.32 -19.32
CA PRO A 75 0.68 -1.91 -20.64
C PRO A 75 0.49 -3.43 -20.63
N GLY A 76 -0.36 -3.94 -21.52
CA GLY A 76 -0.63 -5.37 -21.65
C GLY A 76 -1.51 -5.97 -20.56
N VAL A 77 -2.05 -5.17 -19.63
CA VAL A 77 -2.94 -5.61 -18.56
C VAL A 77 -4.28 -4.87 -18.66
N PRO A 78 -5.43 -5.58 -18.69
CA PRO A 78 -6.74 -4.95 -18.58
C PRO A 78 -6.81 -4.05 -17.35
N THR A 79 -7.04 -2.75 -17.53
CA THR A 79 -7.03 -1.77 -16.43
C THR A 79 -8.43 -1.20 -16.23
N TYR A 80 -9.02 -1.44 -15.05
CA TYR A 80 -10.31 -0.93 -14.62
C TYR A 80 -10.09 0.30 -13.74
N ARG A 81 -10.33 1.48 -14.27
CA ARG A 81 -10.18 2.77 -13.56
C ARG A 81 -11.45 3.15 -12.83
N GLY A 82 -11.35 3.87 -11.71
CA GLY A 82 -12.49 4.23 -10.89
C GLY A 82 -13.26 3.04 -10.33
N ALA A 83 -12.69 1.83 -10.46
CA ALA A 83 -13.30 0.58 -10.05
C ALA A 83 -12.78 0.09 -8.70
N VAL A 84 -13.59 -0.68 -8.01
CA VAL A 84 -13.23 -1.24 -6.71
C VAL A 84 -13.56 -2.72 -6.63
N VAL A 85 -12.77 -3.47 -5.86
CA VAL A 85 -13.10 -4.85 -5.50
C VAL A 85 -14.13 -4.84 -4.39
N THR A 86 -15.29 -5.45 -4.65
CA THR A 86 -16.39 -5.56 -3.67
C THR A 86 -16.37 -6.88 -2.91
N GLY A 87 -15.63 -7.88 -3.42
CA GLY A 87 -15.52 -9.15 -2.74
C GLY A 87 -14.59 -10.14 -3.41
N ALA A 88 -14.06 -11.08 -2.61
CA ALA A 88 -13.37 -12.27 -3.06
C ALA A 88 -14.24 -13.51 -2.73
N ALA A 89 -14.42 -14.37 -3.72
CA ALA A 89 -15.19 -15.60 -3.60
C ALA A 89 -14.34 -16.81 -3.93
N GLY A 90 -14.63 -17.94 -3.30
CA GLY A 90 -13.96 -19.22 -3.56
C GLY A 90 -14.27 -20.27 -2.52
N GLY A 91 -13.69 -21.45 -2.70
CA GLY A 91 -13.87 -22.61 -1.83
C GLY A 91 -12.84 -22.69 -0.70
N ARG A 92 -12.63 -23.92 -0.20
CA ARG A 92 -11.65 -24.20 0.88
C ARG A 92 -10.19 -23.96 0.48
N GLN A 93 -9.90 -23.98 -0.81
CA GLN A 93 -8.54 -23.82 -1.33
C GLN A 93 -8.15 -22.35 -1.57
N GLY A 94 -9.10 -21.43 -1.47
CA GLY A 94 -8.82 -20.00 -1.59
C GLY A 94 -9.70 -19.27 -2.60
N VAL A 95 -9.17 -18.17 -3.15
CA VAL A 95 -9.85 -17.34 -4.13
C VAL A 95 -10.03 -18.10 -5.44
N GLU A 96 -11.21 -18.01 -6.03
CA GLU A 96 -11.55 -18.52 -7.37
C GLU A 96 -12.11 -17.41 -8.25
N ALA A 97 -12.63 -16.34 -7.63
CA ALA A 97 -13.16 -15.21 -8.35
C ALA A 97 -13.12 -13.92 -7.51
N VAL A 98 -12.98 -12.80 -8.19
CA VAL A 98 -13.00 -11.45 -7.64
C VAL A 98 -14.19 -10.69 -8.24
N SER A 99 -15.01 -10.08 -7.39
CA SER A 99 -16.14 -9.24 -7.79
C SER A 99 -15.72 -7.78 -7.80
N LEU A 100 -16.03 -7.08 -8.89
CA LEU A 100 -15.71 -5.68 -9.10
C LEU A 100 -17.00 -4.86 -9.17
N ARG A 101 -16.92 -3.60 -8.76
CA ARG A 101 -17.89 -2.56 -9.11
C ARG A 101 -17.17 -1.49 -9.90
N LEU A 102 -17.64 -1.26 -11.12
CA LEU A 102 -17.11 -0.27 -12.03
C LEU A 102 -17.55 1.14 -11.65
N GLU A 103 -16.95 2.16 -12.26
CA GLU A 103 -17.27 3.56 -12.01
C GLU A 103 -18.75 3.89 -12.34
N ASP A 104 -19.30 3.25 -13.38
CA ASP A 104 -20.72 3.39 -13.78
C ASP A 104 -21.70 2.56 -12.93
N GLY A 105 -21.20 1.87 -11.89
CA GLY A 105 -21.99 1.06 -10.97
C GLY A 105 -22.25 -0.38 -11.43
N ARG A 106 -21.87 -0.76 -12.65
CA ARG A 106 -21.97 -2.16 -13.11
C ARG A 106 -21.07 -3.07 -12.27
N GLU A 107 -21.54 -4.27 -12.04
CA GLU A 107 -20.77 -5.31 -11.37
C GLU A 107 -20.19 -6.28 -12.40
N GLU A 108 -18.93 -6.63 -12.23
CA GLU A 108 -18.24 -7.66 -13.01
C GLU A 108 -17.63 -8.71 -12.08
N ARG A 109 -17.39 -9.89 -12.60
CA ARG A 109 -16.74 -10.97 -11.88
C ARG A 109 -15.63 -11.57 -12.74
N LEU A 110 -14.41 -11.56 -12.19
CA LEU A 110 -13.22 -12.07 -12.85
C LEU A 110 -12.77 -13.37 -12.17
N ALA A 111 -12.41 -14.37 -12.98
CA ALA A 111 -11.76 -15.57 -12.47
C ALA A 111 -10.30 -15.24 -12.12
N ALA A 112 -9.91 -15.56 -10.89
CA ALA A 112 -8.53 -15.39 -10.42
C ALA A 112 -8.32 -16.27 -9.19
N ASP A 113 -7.11 -16.76 -9.00
CA ASP A 113 -6.69 -17.54 -7.84
C ASP A 113 -5.82 -16.75 -6.86
N THR A 114 -5.47 -15.52 -7.24
CA THR A 114 -4.69 -14.59 -6.42
C THR A 114 -5.26 -13.17 -6.54
N LEU A 115 -5.39 -12.50 -5.41
CA LEU A 115 -5.77 -11.09 -5.32
C LEU A 115 -4.73 -10.32 -4.52
N ALA A 116 -3.93 -9.49 -5.21
CA ALA A 116 -2.96 -8.60 -4.62
C ALA A 116 -3.63 -7.27 -4.24
N VAL A 117 -3.48 -6.81 -3.02
CA VAL A 117 -4.16 -5.62 -2.50
C VAL A 117 -3.15 -4.60 -2.00
N SER A 118 -3.32 -3.32 -2.37
CA SER A 118 -2.52 -2.21 -1.88
C SER A 118 -3.41 -1.00 -1.56
N GLY A 119 -3.49 -0.63 -0.31
CA GLY A 119 -4.21 0.57 0.17
C GLY A 119 -3.28 1.77 0.43
N GLY A 120 -2.03 1.70 -0.04
CA GLY A 120 -0.98 2.68 0.20
C GLY A 120 -0.06 2.30 1.35
N TRP A 121 0.70 3.26 1.86
CA TRP A 121 1.75 3.02 2.85
C TRP A 121 1.58 3.87 4.09
N ASN A 122 1.81 3.28 5.26
CA ASN A 122 1.88 3.96 6.54
C ASN A 122 3.33 4.04 7.00
N PRO A 123 3.89 5.25 7.13
CA PRO A 123 5.18 5.45 7.79
C PRO A 123 5.23 4.83 9.19
N THR A 124 6.35 4.19 9.53
CA THR A 124 6.55 3.60 10.86
C THR A 124 7.00 4.68 11.84
N VAL A 125 6.05 5.28 12.55
CA VAL A 125 6.29 6.39 13.48
C VAL A 125 6.61 5.94 14.92
N HIS A 126 6.71 4.63 15.16
CA HIS A 126 6.80 4.04 16.50
C HIS A 126 7.97 4.60 17.33
N LEU A 127 9.17 4.74 16.74
CA LEU A 127 10.34 5.23 17.47
C LEU A 127 10.18 6.67 17.92
N THR A 128 9.60 7.53 17.08
CA THR A 128 9.34 8.92 17.44
C THR A 128 8.24 9.05 18.47
N CYS A 129 7.15 8.27 18.33
CA CYS A 129 6.07 8.24 19.31
C CYS A 129 6.53 7.69 20.67
N HIS A 130 7.40 6.67 20.68
CA HIS A 130 7.99 6.13 21.89
C HIS A 130 8.78 7.18 22.68
N MET A 131 9.40 8.13 21.99
CA MET A 131 10.12 9.27 22.56
C MET A 131 9.24 10.51 22.76
N ASN A 132 7.91 10.33 22.86
CA ASN A 132 6.90 11.37 23.03
C ASN A 132 6.76 12.34 21.85
N GLY A 133 7.34 12.06 20.69
CA GLY A 133 7.09 12.81 19.47
C GLY A 133 5.66 12.54 18.97
N ARG A 134 4.89 13.60 18.72
CA ARG A 134 3.54 13.46 18.15
C ARG A 134 3.61 13.46 16.62
N PRO A 135 3.01 12.47 15.96
CA PRO A 135 2.96 12.46 14.51
C PRO A 135 1.98 13.53 14.00
N VAL A 136 2.22 14.01 12.79
CA VAL A 136 1.35 14.94 12.07
C VAL A 136 0.73 14.27 10.86
N TRP A 137 -0.49 14.68 10.52
CA TRP A 137 -1.16 14.16 9.34
C TRP A 137 -0.60 14.79 8.07
N ASN A 138 -0.27 13.97 7.08
CA ASN A 138 0.13 14.40 5.74
C ASN A 138 -0.97 14.03 4.74
N GLU A 139 -1.60 15.06 4.15
CA GLU A 139 -2.74 14.90 3.23
C GLU A 139 -2.32 14.24 1.90
N GLU A 140 -1.11 14.48 1.40
CA GLU A 140 -0.67 13.98 0.11
C GLU A 140 -0.55 12.45 0.08
N ILE A 141 -0.07 11.88 1.18
CA ILE A 141 0.09 10.43 1.33
C ILE A 141 -1.02 9.80 2.20
N ALA A 142 -1.94 10.63 2.70
CA ALA A 142 -3.03 10.26 3.60
C ALA A 142 -2.55 9.34 4.74
N ALA A 143 -1.50 9.78 5.45
CA ALA A 143 -0.86 9.02 6.53
C ALA A 143 -0.25 9.95 7.57
N PHE A 144 -0.04 9.43 8.77
CA PHE A 144 0.73 10.11 9.78
C PHE A 144 2.24 9.98 9.52
N VAL A 145 2.95 11.10 9.63
CA VAL A 145 4.42 11.16 9.54
C VAL A 145 4.99 11.72 10.86
N PRO A 146 6.26 11.46 11.18
CA PRO A 146 6.91 12.11 12.32
C PRO A 146 6.93 13.64 12.12
N ALA A 147 6.60 14.39 13.15
CA ALA A 147 6.81 15.83 13.12
C ALA A 147 8.33 16.13 13.11
N GLU A 148 8.74 17.12 12.32
CA GLU A 148 10.12 17.56 12.23
C GLU A 148 10.61 18.08 13.59
N GLY A 149 11.81 17.67 13.99
CA GLY A 149 12.41 18.09 15.27
C GLY A 149 11.67 17.64 16.55
N ALA A 150 10.65 16.77 16.42
CA ALA A 150 9.83 16.35 17.57
C ALA A 150 10.61 15.60 18.66
N VAL A 151 11.71 14.96 18.29
CA VAL A 151 12.56 14.21 19.22
C VAL A 151 14.01 14.66 19.05
N PRO A 152 14.61 15.31 20.06
CA PRO A 152 16.01 15.73 20.00
C PRO A 152 16.96 14.57 19.72
N GLY A 153 17.85 14.73 18.75
CA GLY A 153 18.85 13.74 18.37
C GLY A 153 18.30 12.56 17.55
N LEU A 154 17.04 12.62 17.08
CA LEU A 154 16.44 11.62 16.22
C LEU A 154 15.86 12.26 14.96
N THR A 155 16.48 12.02 13.82
CA THR A 155 16.02 12.52 12.50
C THR A 155 15.50 11.35 11.66
N PRO A 156 14.18 11.22 11.48
CA PRO A 156 13.61 10.23 10.58
C PRO A 156 13.93 10.54 9.12
N ALA A 157 14.26 9.51 8.32
CA ALA A 157 14.55 9.66 6.90
C ALA A 157 13.94 8.55 6.05
N GLY A 158 13.63 8.83 4.80
CA GLY A 158 13.04 7.87 3.87
C GLY A 158 11.59 7.52 4.18
N ALA A 159 11.18 6.28 3.97
CA ALA A 159 9.78 5.86 4.02
C ALA A 159 9.12 6.05 5.41
N CYS A 160 9.87 6.02 6.51
CA CYS A 160 9.31 6.34 7.82
C CYS A 160 9.03 7.85 8.01
N ALA A 161 9.56 8.70 7.14
CA ALA A 161 9.25 10.12 7.06
C ALA A 161 8.27 10.46 5.93
N GLY A 162 7.68 9.45 5.28
CA GLY A 162 6.71 9.64 4.19
C GLY A 162 7.31 9.83 2.81
N VAL A 163 8.60 9.58 2.63
CA VAL A 163 9.30 9.65 1.34
C VAL A 163 9.36 8.25 0.73
N PHE A 164 8.68 8.03 -0.41
CA PHE A 164 8.51 6.69 -0.98
C PHE A 164 9.30 6.44 -2.27
N SER A 165 9.87 7.47 -2.93
CA SER A 165 10.77 7.26 -4.05
C SER A 165 12.15 6.82 -3.59
N THR A 166 12.85 6.01 -4.39
CA THR A 166 14.20 5.56 -4.07
C THR A 166 15.15 6.74 -3.98
N ARG A 167 15.10 7.67 -4.95
CA ARG A 167 15.93 8.88 -4.96
C ARG A 167 15.67 9.73 -3.73
N GLY A 168 14.43 10.04 -3.43
CA GLY A 168 14.06 10.83 -2.26
C GLY A 168 14.52 10.19 -0.94
N CYS A 169 14.46 8.86 -0.82
CA CYS A 169 14.99 8.15 0.34
C CYS A 169 16.51 8.32 0.49
N LEU A 170 17.26 8.22 -0.61
CA LEU A 170 18.72 8.41 -0.61
C LEU A 170 19.11 9.85 -0.25
N GLU A 171 18.43 10.83 -0.84
CA GLU A 171 18.63 12.26 -0.54
C GLU A 171 18.28 12.59 0.92
N ALA A 172 17.15 12.06 1.43
CA ALA A 172 16.75 12.24 2.83
C ALA A 172 17.77 11.62 3.80
N GLY A 173 18.31 10.45 3.48
CA GLY A 173 19.35 9.80 4.28
C GLY A 173 20.64 10.59 4.31
N ALA A 174 21.10 11.09 3.16
CA ALA A 174 22.31 11.93 3.05
C ALA A 174 22.15 13.23 3.86
N ARG A 175 20.99 13.88 3.75
CA ARG A 175 20.68 15.10 4.50
C ARG A 175 20.65 14.84 6.00
N ALA A 176 19.96 13.81 6.47
CA ALA A 176 19.89 13.45 7.89
C ALA A 176 21.29 13.12 8.47
N ALA A 177 22.15 12.48 7.70
CA ALA A 177 23.53 12.20 8.12
C ALA A 177 24.34 13.49 8.25
N ALA A 178 24.18 14.45 7.31
CA ALA A 178 24.87 15.74 7.37
C ALA A 178 24.41 16.56 8.59
N GLU A 179 23.12 16.59 8.89
CA GLU A 179 22.54 17.23 10.08
C GLU A 179 23.11 16.62 11.36
N ALA A 180 23.13 15.29 11.48
CA ALA A 180 23.68 14.62 12.65
C ALA A 180 25.18 14.90 12.86
N LEU A 181 25.97 15.03 11.78
CA LEU A 181 27.37 15.40 11.87
C LEU A 181 27.54 16.87 12.31
N ALA A 182 26.70 17.77 11.80
CA ALA A 182 26.69 19.18 12.20
C ALA A 182 26.37 19.34 13.70
N ASP A 183 25.41 18.62 14.22
CA ASP A 183 25.05 18.58 15.65
C ASP A 183 26.23 18.13 16.54
N LEU A 184 27.11 17.29 16.00
CA LEU A 184 28.34 16.84 16.63
C LEU A 184 29.53 17.78 16.40
N GLY A 185 29.32 18.97 15.80
CA GLY A 185 30.37 19.93 15.47
C GLY A 185 31.32 19.46 14.37
N ARG A 186 30.88 18.54 13.50
CA ARG A 186 31.67 18.00 12.38
C ARG A 186 31.06 18.45 11.06
N GLN A 187 31.92 18.60 10.05
CA GLN A 187 31.46 18.85 8.68
C GLN A 187 31.26 17.52 7.95
N ALA A 188 30.08 17.37 7.31
CA ALA A 188 29.85 16.27 6.41
C ALA A 188 30.51 16.55 5.05
N PRO A 189 31.20 15.57 4.44
CA PRO A 189 31.53 15.67 3.01
C PRO A 189 30.23 15.70 2.21
N ALA A 190 30.24 16.35 1.04
CA ALA A 190 29.12 16.29 0.11
C ALA A 190 28.88 14.81 -0.28
N ALA A 191 27.69 14.29 0.03
CA ALA A 191 27.34 12.94 -0.36
C ALA A 191 26.84 12.96 -1.81
N GLU A 192 27.50 12.21 -2.68
CA GLU A 192 26.97 11.94 -4.01
C GLU A 192 25.79 10.94 -3.86
N VAL A 193 24.60 11.38 -4.23
CA VAL A 193 23.42 10.52 -4.28
C VAL A 193 23.40 9.83 -5.66
N PRO A 194 23.41 8.49 -5.73
CA PRO A 194 23.32 7.77 -6.99
C PRO A 194 22.03 8.12 -7.75
N GLU A 195 22.09 8.03 -9.08
CA GLU A 195 20.88 8.10 -9.90
C GLU A 195 19.93 6.96 -9.52
N ALA A 196 18.68 7.31 -9.25
CA ALA A 196 17.65 6.37 -8.86
C ALA A 196 16.27 6.89 -9.30
N GLU A 197 15.30 5.97 -9.35
CA GLU A 197 13.92 6.27 -9.67
C GLU A 197 13.33 7.29 -8.69
N ASP A 198 12.75 8.37 -9.22
CA ASP A 198 12.06 9.43 -8.50
C ASP A 198 10.60 9.54 -8.96
N ALA A 199 9.92 8.40 -9.06
CA ALA A 199 8.53 8.39 -9.44
C ALA A 199 7.67 9.03 -8.35
N PRO A 200 6.73 9.93 -8.70
CA PRO A 200 5.79 10.48 -7.74
C PRO A 200 4.90 9.36 -7.17
N TYR A 201 4.56 9.48 -5.90
CA TYR A 201 3.62 8.58 -5.25
C TYR A 201 2.26 9.27 -5.13
N ARG A 202 1.27 8.83 -5.92
CA ARG A 202 -0.11 9.33 -5.90
C ARG A 202 -1.03 8.32 -5.26
N LEU A 203 -1.90 8.80 -4.40
CA LEU A 203 -2.85 7.99 -3.65
C LEU A 203 -4.24 8.65 -3.70
N ARG A 204 -5.29 7.83 -3.81
CA ARG A 204 -6.66 8.20 -3.49
C ARG A 204 -7.06 7.48 -2.20
N PRO A 205 -7.42 8.19 -1.11
CA PRO A 205 -7.85 7.57 0.13
C PRO A 205 -9.01 6.58 -0.08
N LEU A 206 -8.78 5.32 0.30
CA LEU A 206 -9.77 4.25 0.27
C LEU A 206 -9.36 3.18 1.29
N TRP A 207 -10.15 3.02 2.35
CA TRP A 207 -9.85 2.09 3.44
C TRP A 207 -10.75 0.87 3.46
N ALA A 208 -12.02 1.07 3.06
CA ALA A 208 -13.01 0.01 3.03
C ALA A 208 -13.92 0.17 1.82
N VAL A 209 -14.34 -0.95 1.23
CA VAL A 209 -15.30 -1.00 0.13
C VAL A 209 -16.57 -1.67 0.64
N PRO A 210 -17.72 -0.98 0.61
CA PRO A 210 -19.00 -1.58 0.97
C PRO A 210 -19.34 -2.76 0.08
N GLY A 211 -19.71 -3.88 0.69
CA GLY A 211 -20.06 -5.12 -0.01
C GLY A 211 -20.96 -6.02 0.81
N LYS A 212 -21.40 -7.13 0.22
CA LYS A 212 -22.19 -8.18 0.90
C LYS A 212 -21.23 -9.19 1.55
N GLY A 213 -21.10 -9.18 2.85
CA GLY A 213 -20.26 -10.11 3.60
C GLY A 213 -19.43 -9.43 4.68
N ARG A 214 -18.55 -10.20 5.32
CA ARG A 214 -17.60 -9.65 6.30
C ARG A 214 -16.41 -9.03 5.60
N ALA A 215 -16.06 -7.83 6.02
CA ALA A 215 -14.83 -7.13 5.64
C ALA A 215 -14.00 -6.93 6.91
N TRP A 216 -12.88 -7.60 6.98
CA TRP A 216 -12.01 -7.62 8.15
C TRP A 216 -11.05 -6.44 8.15
N LEU A 217 -10.89 -5.79 9.30
CA LEU A 217 -9.90 -4.72 9.55
C LEU A 217 -8.71 -5.23 10.34
N ASP A 218 -8.97 -6.11 11.30
CA ASP A 218 -7.94 -6.73 12.14
C ASP A 218 -8.25 -8.22 12.28
N PHE A 219 -7.37 -9.05 11.71
CA PHE A 219 -7.49 -10.51 11.79
C PHE A 219 -7.09 -11.07 13.15
N GLN A 220 -6.23 -10.36 13.89
CA GLN A 220 -5.76 -10.82 15.19
C GLN A 220 -6.84 -10.71 16.27
N ASN A 221 -7.62 -9.63 16.22
CA ASN A 221 -8.65 -9.31 17.20
C ASN A 221 -10.07 -9.50 16.65
N ASP A 222 -10.22 -10.12 15.49
CA ASP A 222 -11.51 -10.40 14.83
C ASP A 222 -12.39 -9.16 14.61
N VAL A 223 -11.75 -7.98 14.34
CA VAL A 223 -12.47 -6.73 14.13
C VAL A 223 -12.88 -6.55 12.68
N THR A 224 -14.15 -6.29 12.44
CA THR A 224 -14.71 -5.99 11.12
C THR A 224 -15.02 -4.50 10.94
N VAL A 225 -15.27 -4.09 9.70
CA VAL A 225 -15.75 -2.72 9.38
C VAL A 225 -17.02 -2.39 10.18
N LYS A 226 -17.95 -3.36 10.33
CA LYS A 226 -19.20 -3.17 11.06
C LYS A 226 -18.98 -2.90 12.56
N ASP A 227 -17.97 -3.49 13.16
CA ASP A 227 -17.66 -3.28 14.57
C ASP A 227 -17.19 -1.85 14.80
N VAL A 228 -16.34 -1.31 13.89
CA VAL A 228 -15.90 0.09 13.95
C VAL A 228 -17.05 1.05 13.66
N GLU A 229 -17.92 0.77 12.69
CA GLU A 229 -19.11 1.56 12.41
C GLU A 229 -20.07 1.59 13.61
N LEU A 230 -20.21 0.46 14.31
CA LEU A 230 -21.02 0.37 15.52
C LEU A 230 -20.39 1.20 16.64
N ALA A 231 -19.10 1.04 16.91
CA ALA A 231 -18.39 1.82 17.93
C ALA A 231 -18.51 3.34 17.66
N ALA A 232 -18.29 3.77 16.43
CA ALA A 232 -18.42 5.18 16.05
C ALA A 232 -19.85 5.72 16.26
N ARG A 233 -20.89 4.93 15.99
CA ARG A 233 -22.29 5.29 16.22
C ARG A 233 -22.63 5.39 17.70
N GLU A 234 -22.00 4.58 18.53
CA GLU A 234 -22.20 4.55 19.99
C GLU A 234 -21.25 5.48 20.74
N ASN A 235 -20.42 6.27 20.03
CA ASN A 235 -19.45 7.23 20.58
C ASN A 235 -18.35 6.59 21.46
N TYR A 236 -17.87 5.40 21.09
CA TYR A 236 -16.69 4.79 21.65
C TYR A 236 -15.42 5.24 20.93
#